data_d3c39de68b40568b5286c3f814a2770d
#
_entry.id   d3c39de68b40568b5286c3f814a2770d
#
_cell.length_a   1.000
_cell.length_b   1.000
_cell.length_c   1.000
_cell.angle_alpha   90.00
_cell.angle_beta   90.00
_cell.angle_gamma   90.00
#
_symmetry.space_group_name_H-M   'P 1'
#
loop_
_entity.id
_entity.type
_entity.pdbx_description
1 polymer ?
#
loop_
_entity_poly.entity_id
_entity_poly.type
_entity_poly.pdbx_seq_one_letter_code
_entity_poly.pdbx_strand_id
1 'polypeptide(L)'
;MRSFESLTAREILALAISLEEEDERIYADYAEELKQDFPATAAMFGAMREEESGHRRRLIELYQSKFGEHIPLIRRNDVKGFVQRRPIWLTRPLRLAAVRREAATMEVETRRFYEKSAARTEDASIRQLLNDLAQEERSHEYRAEELSELDAATKGREEEANRKLFVLQIVQPGLAGLMDGSVSTLAPVFAAAFATRNTHTAFAVGLAASIGAGISMGFAEALSDDGSLTGRGHPWIRGVVCGLMTALGGIGHTLPFLIGNFTLAFVIAVGVVLLELITIAWIRHRYMESPWLSATVQVIIGGILVFMAGVLIGES
;
A
#
# COMPACT_ATOMS: atom_id res chain seq x y z
N MET A 1 27.59 3.63 -15.61
CA MET A 1 27.44 4.52 -14.43
C MET A 1 28.78 5.16 -14.12
N ARG A 2 28.83 6.48 -14.11
CA ARG A 2 30.03 7.26 -13.79
C ARG A 2 30.18 7.40 -12.28
N SER A 3 31.41 7.50 -11.77
CA SER A 3 31.62 7.82 -10.36
C SER A 3 31.34 9.30 -10.10
N PHE A 4 30.74 9.65 -8.97
CA PHE A 4 30.58 11.04 -8.55
C PHE A 4 31.94 11.79 -8.52
N GLU A 5 33.00 11.08 -8.14
CA GLU A 5 34.36 11.59 -8.11
C GLU A 5 34.92 12.03 -9.47
N SER A 6 34.34 11.54 -10.58
CA SER A 6 34.78 11.86 -11.94
C SER A 6 34.02 13.01 -12.61
N LEU A 7 33.03 13.60 -11.90
CA LEU A 7 32.23 14.69 -12.45
C LEU A 7 32.98 16.02 -12.45
N THR A 8 32.87 16.75 -13.54
CA THR A 8 33.32 18.13 -13.67
C THR A 8 32.36 19.10 -12.97
N ALA A 9 32.78 20.33 -12.67
CA ALA A 9 31.91 21.36 -12.08
C ALA A 9 30.65 21.61 -12.95
N ARG A 10 30.79 21.60 -14.26
CA ARG A 10 29.70 21.68 -15.23
C ARG A 10 28.67 20.56 -15.04
N GLU A 11 29.13 19.32 -14.89
CA GLU A 11 28.29 18.14 -14.69
C GLU A 11 27.66 18.09 -13.31
N ILE A 12 28.34 18.58 -12.28
CA ILE A 12 27.80 18.72 -10.92
C ILE A 12 26.61 19.69 -10.92
N LEU A 13 26.74 20.87 -11.55
CA LEU A 13 25.61 21.80 -11.64
C LEU A 13 24.46 21.24 -12.47
N ALA A 14 24.72 20.53 -13.57
CA ALA A 14 23.68 19.89 -14.35
C ALA A 14 22.94 18.81 -13.56
N LEU A 15 23.66 18.03 -12.76
CA LEU A 15 23.08 17.04 -11.85
C LEU A 15 22.25 17.70 -10.75
N ALA A 16 22.73 18.82 -10.16
CA ALA A 16 22.00 19.63 -9.20
C ALA A 16 20.65 20.11 -9.78
N ILE A 17 20.67 20.68 -10.99
CA ILE A 17 19.45 21.13 -11.68
C ILE A 17 18.45 19.99 -11.88
N SER A 18 18.93 18.79 -12.26
CA SER A 18 18.09 17.60 -12.44
C SER A 18 17.51 17.08 -11.10
N LEU A 19 18.24 17.26 -10.00
CA LEU A 19 17.81 16.86 -8.66
C LEU A 19 16.66 17.76 -8.18
N GLU A 20 16.83 19.09 -8.27
CA GLU A 20 15.80 20.06 -7.92
C GLU A 20 14.50 19.86 -8.74
N GLU A 21 14.64 19.54 -10.03
CA GLU A 21 13.47 19.25 -10.89
C GLU A 21 12.74 17.98 -10.41
N GLU A 22 13.46 16.98 -9.94
CA GLU A 22 12.86 15.76 -9.38
C GLU A 22 12.16 16.04 -8.05
N ASP A 23 12.78 16.81 -7.16
CA ASP A 23 12.25 17.16 -5.85
C ASP A 23 11.02 18.08 -5.96
N GLU A 24 11.03 19.06 -6.85
CA GLU A 24 9.87 19.89 -7.19
C GLU A 24 8.66 19.02 -7.59
N ARG A 25 8.87 18.02 -8.45
CA ARG A 25 7.78 17.11 -8.88
C ARG A 25 7.27 16.23 -7.74
N ILE A 26 8.16 15.72 -6.90
CA ILE A 26 7.79 14.88 -5.75
C ILE A 26 6.93 15.68 -4.78
N TYR A 27 7.33 16.92 -4.46
CA TYR A 27 6.54 17.77 -3.57
C TYR A 27 5.21 18.21 -4.18
N ALA A 28 5.13 18.40 -5.50
CA ALA A 28 3.88 18.65 -6.19
C ALA A 28 2.91 17.47 -6.06
N ASP A 29 3.40 16.25 -6.25
CA ASP A 29 2.60 15.02 -6.09
C ASP A 29 2.13 14.84 -4.64
N TYR A 30 2.98 15.08 -3.65
CA TYR A 30 2.61 15.02 -2.24
C TYR A 30 1.55 16.07 -1.88
N ALA A 31 1.70 17.30 -2.36
CA ALA A 31 0.75 18.37 -2.12
C ALA A 31 -0.64 18.02 -2.68
N GLU A 32 -0.72 17.49 -3.89
CA GLU A 32 -1.99 17.14 -4.51
C GLU A 32 -2.67 15.94 -3.83
N GLU A 33 -1.92 14.88 -3.52
CA GLU A 33 -2.49 13.69 -2.91
C GLU A 33 -2.95 13.89 -1.46
N LEU A 34 -2.26 14.75 -0.71
CA LEU A 34 -2.60 15.01 0.69
C LEU A 34 -3.66 16.12 0.87
N LYS A 35 -4.05 16.81 -0.20
CA LYS A 35 -4.90 18.00 -0.15
C LYS A 35 -6.24 17.78 0.53
N GLN A 36 -6.88 16.63 0.32
CA GLN A 36 -8.20 16.33 0.88
C GLN A 36 -8.13 15.95 2.36
N ASP A 37 -7.20 15.07 2.72
CA ASP A 37 -7.14 14.48 4.05
C ASP A 37 -6.25 15.29 5.02
N PHE A 38 -5.21 15.98 4.51
CA PHE A 38 -4.20 16.69 5.28
C PHE A 38 -3.85 18.06 4.68
N PRO A 39 -4.80 19.01 4.60
CA PRO A 39 -4.62 20.28 3.86
C PRO A 39 -3.46 21.13 4.39
N ALA A 40 -3.15 21.11 5.68
CA ALA A 40 -2.02 21.83 6.25
C ALA A 40 -0.67 21.27 5.76
N THR A 41 -0.53 19.94 5.76
CA THR A 41 0.67 19.27 5.23
C THR A 41 0.79 19.44 3.70
N ALA A 42 -0.33 19.39 2.98
CA ALA A 42 -0.36 19.65 1.54
C ALA A 42 0.11 21.08 1.22
N ALA A 43 -0.34 22.08 1.98
CA ALA A 43 0.11 23.47 1.82
C ALA A 43 1.63 23.62 2.08
N MET A 44 2.19 22.90 3.05
CA MET A 44 3.63 22.88 3.31
C MET A 44 4.40 22.29 2.12
N PHE A 45 4.00 21.14 1.59
CA PHE A 45 4.65 20.56 0.41
C PHE A 45 4.50 21.46 -0.83
N GLY A 46 3.39 22.20 -0.93
CA GLY A 46 3.24 23.27 -1.94
C GLY A 46 4.27 24.39 -1.79
N ALA A 47 4.57 24.82 -0.56
CA ALA A 47 5.62 25.80 -0.31
C ALA A 47 7.02 25.25 -0.61
N MET A 48 7.33 24.03 -0.20
CA MET A 48 8.60 23.35 -0.53
C MET A 48 8.80 23.24 -2.05
N ARG A 49 7.77 22.87 -2.81
CA ARG A 49 7.82 22.86 -4.27
C ARG A 49 8.26 24.21 -4.85
N GLU A 50 7.73 25.32 -4.35
CA GLU A 50 8.10 26.68 -4.82
C GLU A 50 9.56 27.01 -4.45
N GLU A 51 10.03 26.56 -3.30
CA GLU A 51 11.42 26.74 -2.86
C GLU A 51 12.37 25.96 -3.79
N GLU A 52 12.08 24.67 -4.10
CA GLU A 52 12.88 23.86 -5.06
C GLU A 52 12.89 24.47 -6.47
N SER A 53 11.76 25.02 -6.93
CA SER A 53 11.71 25.78 -8.19
C SER A 53 12.62 27.00 -8.16
N GLY A 54 12.75 27.64 -7.00
CA GLY A 54 13.70 28.75 -6.75
C GLY A 54 15.16 28.29 -6.79
N HIS A 55 15.49 27.19 -6.13
CA HIS A 55 16.82 26.57 -6.15
C HIS A 55 17.25 26.23 -7.58
N ARG A 56 16.37 25.53 -8.31
CA ARG A 56 16.60 25.17 -9.71
C ARG A 56 16.89 26.39 -10.59
N ARG A 57 16.14 27.47 -10.43
CA ARG A 57 16.33 28.71 -11.20
C ARG A 57 17.71 29.30 -10.94
N ARG A 58 18.12 29.43 -9.67
CA ARG A 58 19.46 29.98 -9.31
C ARG A 58 20.58 29.10 -9.88
N LEU A 59 20.44 27.80 -9.88
CA LEU A 59 21.40 26.87 -10.47
C LEU A 59 21.49 27.01 -11.99
N ILE A 60 20.35 27.18 -12.69
CA ILE A 60 20.31 27.43 -14.14
C ILE A 60 20.97 28.74 -14.50
N GLU A 61 20.66 29.82 -13.79
CA GLU A 61 21.25 31.13 -14.01
C GLU A 61 22.79 31.12 -13.86
N LEU A 62 23.27 30.47 -12.77
CA LEU A 62 24.70 30.32 -12.58
C LEU A 62 25.34 29.44 -13.65
N TYR A 63 24.69 28.33 -14.00
CA TYR A 63 25.16 27.44 -15.05
C TYR A 63 25.31 28.18 -16.39
N GLN A 64 24.27 28.89 -16.80
CA GLN A 64 24.26 29.65 -18.06
C GLN A 64 25.34 30.74 -18.09
N SER A 65 25.57 31.44 -16.98
CA SER A 65 26.61 32.46 -16.87
C SER A 65 28.02 31.92 -17.01
N LYS A 66 28.25 30.64 -16.59
CA LYS A 66 29.58 30.02 -16.59
C LYS A 66 29.88 29.14 -17.82
N PHE A 67 28.86 28.44 -18.31
CA PHE A 67 29.02 27.35 -19.29
C PHE A 67 28.16 27.49 -20.54
N GLY A 68 27.34 28.55 -20.63
CA GLY A 68 26.42 28.79 -21.74
C GLY A 68 25.08 28.06 -21.60
N GLU A 69 24.24 28.15 -22.62
CA GLU A 69 22.83 27.72 -22.54
C GLU A 69 22.65 26.18 -22.54
N HIS A 70 23.61 25.43 -23.06
CA HIS A 70 23.47 24.00 -23.21
C HIS A 70 23.80 23.26 -21.91
N ILE A 71 22.76 22.80 -21.22
CA ILE A 71 22.85 21.97 -19.99
C ILE A 71 22.90 20.49 -20.40
N PRO A 72 23.95 19.73 -20.04
CA PRO A 72 24.02 18.31 -20.36
C PRO A 72 22.98 17.52 -19.54
N LEU A 73 22.33 16.57 -20.18
CA LEU A 73 21.39 15.70 -19.50
C LEU A 73 22.16 14.65 -18.66
N ILE A 74 22.24 14.91 -17.36
CA ILE A 74 22.80 13.98 -16.37
C ILE A 74 21.74 13.76 -15.30
N ARG A 75 21.38 12.51 -15.09
CA ARG A 75 20.41 12.12 -14.09
C ARG A 75 21.11 11.40 -12.92
N ARG A 76 20.48 11.40 -11.78
CA ARG A 76 20.89 10.66 -10.59
C ARG A 76 21.28 9.20 -10.88
N ASN A 77 20.50 8.51 -11.72
CA ASN A 77 20.74 7.12 -12.07
C ASN A 77 21.98 6.90 -12.96
N ASP A 78 22.57 7.95 -13.51
CA ASP A 78 23.78 7.86 -14.35
C ASP A 78 25.06 7.85 -13.50
N VAL A 79 24.95 8.19 -12.19
CA VAL A 79 26.08 8.39 -11.28
C VAL A 79 26.08 7.32 -10.18
N LYS A 80 27.24 6.62 -10.02
CA LYS A 80 27.44 5.66 -8.92
C LYS A 80 27.71 6.37 -7.60
N GLY A 81 27.18 5.81 -6.51
CA GLY A 81 27.38 6.35 -5.14
C GLY A 81 26.50 7.56 -4.87
N PHE A 82 25.58 7.82 -5.75
CA PHE A 82 24.53 8.80 -5.57
C PHE A 82 23.27 8.16 -4.99
N VAL A 83 22.46 8.96 -4.32
CA VAL A 83 21.27 8.50 -3.61
C VAL A 83 20.32 7.72 -4.49
N GLN A 84 19.91 6.55 -4.04
CA GLN A 84 18.86 5.76 -4.68
C GLN A 84 17.52 6.05 -4.01
N ARG A 85 16.72 6.92 -4.62
CA ARG A 85 15.34 7.16 -4.19
C ARG A 85 14.40 6.10 -4.76
N ARG A 86 13.47 5.65 -3.94
CA ARG A 86 12.41 4.74 -4.42
C ARG A 86 11.44 5.52 -5.28
N PRO A 87 10.94 4.95 -6.40
CA PRO A 87 9.90 5.57 -7.19
C PRO A 87 8.64 5.80 -6.34
N ILE A 88 8.04 7.00 -6.42
CA ILE A 88 6.86 7.41 -5.64
C ILE A 88 5.70 6.42 -5.79
N TRP A 89 5.47 5.88 -7.00
CA TRP A 89 4.40 4.92 -7.25
C TRP A 89 4.53 3.60 -6.47
N LEU A 90 5.71 3.30 -5.91
CA LEU A 90 5.90 2.15 -5.01
C LEU A 90 5.50 2.44 -3.56
N THR A 91 5.24 3.70 -3.22
CA THR A 91 4.86 4.11 -1.85
C THR A 91 3.38 4.43 -1.70
N ARG A 92 2.58 4.30 -2.76
CA ARG A 92 1.12 4.48 -2.69
C ARG A 92 0.42 3.30 -2.00
N PRO A 93 -0.61 3.54 -1.18
CA PRO A 93 -1.16 4.83 -0.75
C PRO A 93 -0.21 5.54 0.24
N LEU A 94 -0.11 6.85 0.09
CA LEU A 94 0.81 7.66 0.88
C LEU A 94 0.32 7.79 2.33
N ARG A 95 0.94 7.05 3.23
CA ARG A 95 0.75 7.28 4.67
C ARG A 95 1.50 8.54 5.05
N LEU A 96 0.85 9.47 5.75
CA LEU A 96 1.44 10.76 6.12
C LEU A 96 2.83 10.62 6.78
N ALA A 97 2.98 9.68 7.73
CA ALA A 97 4.26 9.40 8.37
C ALA A 97 5.34 8.85 7.40
N ALA A 98 4.94 8.13 6.34
CA ALA A 98 5.87 7.64 5.33
C ALA A 98 6.32 8.78 4.40
N VAL A 99 5.39 9.64 3.98
CA VAL A 99 5.66 10.82 3.15
C VAL A 99 6.60 11.79 3.86
N ARG A 100 6.33 12.11 5.13
CA ARG A 100 7.19 12.99 5.95
C ARG A 100 8.59 12.43 6.11
N ARG A 101 8.72 11.11 6.34
CA ARG A 101 10.01 10.45 6.47
C ARG A 101 10.79 10.45 5.16
N GLU A 102 10.10 10.22 4.04
CA GLU A 102 10.71 10.28 2.71
C GLU A 102 11.18 11.70 2.38
N ALA A 103 10.34 12.71 2.62
CA ALA A 103 10.71 14.11 2.47
C ALA A 103 11.94 14.48 3.32
N ALA A 104 11.95 14.15 4.62
CA ALA A 104 13.11 14.40 5.48
C ALA A 104 14.37 13.67 4.98
N THR A 105 14.24 12.46 4.43
CA THR A 105 15.36 11.75 3.81
C THR A 105 15.87 12.48 2.57
N MET A 106 14.96 13.00 1.74
CA MET A 106 15.31 13.76 0.53
C MET A 106 16.14 14.99 0.87
N GLU A 107 15.70 15.80 1.84
CA GLU A 107 16.41 16.99 2.33
C GLU A 107 17.84 16.68 2.81
N VAL A 108 17.99 15.63 3.65
CA VAL A 108 19.31 15.19 4.12
C VAL A 108 20.21 14.77 2.96
N GLU A 109 19.68 14.12 1.96
CA GLU A 109 20.43 13.63 0.82
C GLU A 109 20.84 14.76 -0.13
N THR A 110 19.94 15.70 -0.42
CA THR A 110 20.21 16.88 -1.23
C THR A 110 21.22 17.79 -0.54
N ARG A 111 21.08 18.03 0.76
CA ARG A 111 22.08 18.76 1.56
C ARG A 111 23.47 18.13 1.47
N ARG A 112 23.59 16.82 1.69
CA ARG A 112 24.87 16.08 1.60
C ARG A 112 25.49 16.17 0.22
N PHE A 113 24.66 16.13 -0.82
CA PHE A 113 25.12 16.32 -2.18
C PHE A 113 25.72 17.73 -2.37
N TYR A 114 25.05 18.79 -1.90
CA TYR A 114 25.55 20.15 -1.98
C TYR A 114 26.85 20.35 -1.19
N GLU A 115 26.93 19.85 0.05
CA GLU A 115 28.13 19.92 0.88
C GLU A 115 29.34 19.23 0.19
N LYS A 116 29.16 18.03 -0.37
CA LYS A 116 30.20 17.31 -1.10
C LYS A 116 30.61 18.02 -2.40
N SER A 117 29.65 18.59 -3.10
CA SER A 117 29.87 19.29 -4.36
C SER A 117 30.62 20.61 -4.13
N ALA A 118 30.24 21.36 -3.10
CA ALA A 118 30.92 22.58 -2.68
C ALA A 118 32.38 22.33 -2.30
N ALA A 119 32.67 21.26 -1.56
CA ALA A 119 34.02 20.90 -1.14
C ALA A 119 34.97 20.58 -2.31
N ARG A 120 34.41 20.16 -3.46
CA ARG A 120 35.19 19.76 -4.65
C ARG A 120 35.34 20.88 -5.69
N THR A 121 34.56 21.93 -5.58
CA THR A 121 34.52 22.99 -6.59
C THR A 121 35.57 24.03 -6.30
N GLU A 122 36.43 24.33 -7.28
CA GLU A 122 37.43 25.37 -7.19
C GLU A 122 36.85 26.79 -7.46
N ASP A 123 35.79 26.87 -8.25
CA ASP A 123 35.10 28.13 -8.57
C ASP A 123 34.37 28.68 -7.35
N ALA A 124 34.74 29.88 -6.91
CA ALA A 124 34.23 30.49 -5.69
C ALA A 124 32.71 30.77 -5.76
N SER A 125 32.17 31.16 -6.92
CA SER A 125 30.74 31.43 -7.05
C SER A 125 29.88 30.18 -7.07
N ILE A 126 30.36 29.10 -7.69
CA ILE A 126 29.70 27.81 -7.63
C ILE A 126 29.72 27.25 -6.20
N ARG A 127 30.87 27.30 -5.54
CA ARG A 127 31.01 26.86 -4.15
C ARG A 127 30.09 27.62 -3.20
N GLN A 128 29.99 28.94 -3.37
CA GLN A 128 29.11 29.77 -2.53
C GLN A 128 27.66 29.37 -2.74
N LEU A 129 27.16 29.28 -3.95
CA LEU A 129 25.77 28.88 -4.22
C LEU A 129 25.45 27.50 -3.64
N LEU A 130 26.33 26.50 -3.83
CA LEU A 130 26.13 25.17 -3.29
C LEU A 130 26.09 25.14 -1.74
N ASN A 131 26.90 25.99 -1.07
CA ASN A 131 26.84 26.13 0.39
C ASN A 131 25.57 26.84 0.85
N ASP A 132 25.12 27.86 0.15
CA ASP A 132 23.88 28.57 0.46
C ASP A 132 22.69 27.61 0.33
N LEU A 133 22.62 26.83 -0.74
CA LEU A 133 21.62 25.78 -0.93
C LEU A 133 21.69 24.71 0.18
N ALA A 134 22.88 24.22 0.53
CA ALA A 134 23.03 23.27 1.61
C ALA A 134 22.52 23.80 2.97
N GLN A 135 22.63 25.12 3.20
CA GLN A 135 22.11 25.74 4.42
C GLN A 135 20.58 25.88 4.37
N GLU A 136 20.01 26.17 3.21
CA GLU A 136 18.57 26.23 3.00
C GLU A 136 17.93 24.85 3.23
N GLU A 137 18.51 23.77 2.66
CA GLU A 137 18.07 22.37 2.90
C GLU A 137 18.09 21.99 4.39
N ARG A 138 19.06 22.45 5.14
CA ARG A 138 19.08 22.23 6.59
C ARG A 138 17.90 22.88 7.31
N SER A 139 17.41 24.02 6.82
CA SER A 139 16.25 24.68 7.41
C SER A 139 14.95 23.94 7.09
N HIS A 140 14.88 23.25 5.94
CA HIS A 140 13.76 22.40 5.56
C HIS A 140 13.66 21.16 6.45
N GLU A 141 14.80 20.53 6.76
CA GLU A 141 14.89 19.39 7.69
C GLU A 141 14.26 19.75 9.05
N TYR A 142 14.60 20.91 9.62
CA TYR A 142 14.02 21.36 10.91
C TYR A 142 12.50 21.64 10.80
N ARG A 143 12.03 22.24 9.71
CA ARG A 143 10.58 22.47 9.50
C ARG A 143 9.80 21.17 9.39
N ALA A 144 10.36 20.15 8.74
CA ALA A 144 9.74 18.83 8.62
C ALA A 144 9.65 18.11 9.97
N GLU A 145 10.65 18.29 10.86
CA GLU A 145 10.61 17.76 12.23
C GLU A 145 9.63 18.52 13.13
N GLU A 146 9.63 19.86 13.12
CA GLU A 146 8.74 20.70 13.90
C GLU A 146 7.26 20.41 13.63
N LEU A 147 6.90 20.16 12.38
CA LEU A 147 5.56 19.74 11.99
C LEU A 147 5.17 18.35 12.48
N SER A 148 6.15 17.49 12.77
CA SER A 148 5.86 16.18 13.40
C SER A 148 5.44 16.30 14.86
N GLU A 149 5.80 17.39 15.52
CA GLU A 149 5.49 17.64 16.95
C GLU A 149 4.20 18.46 17.17
N LEU A 150 3.81 19.27 16.19
CA LEU A 150 2.80 20.33 16.36
C LEU A 150 1.35 19.88 16.40
N ASP A 151 1.00 18.55 16.26
CA ASP A 151 -0.43 18.32 16.04
C ASP A 151 -1.02 17.05 16.66
N ALA A 152 -1.53 17.18 17.88
CA ALA A 152 -2.46 16.20 18.46
C ALA A 152 -3.74 16.03 17.58
N ALA A 153 -4.18 17.09 16.89
CA ALA A 153 -5.30 17.04 15.95
C ALA A 153 -4.93 16.35 14.64
N THR A 154 -3.69 16.55 14.16
CA THR A 154 -3.17 15.82 12.99
C THR A 154 -2.93 14.36 13.31
N LYS A 155 -2.44 14.01 14.50
CA LYS A 155 -2.30 12.61 14.94
C LYS A 155 -3.66 11.90 14.97
N GLY A 156 -4.71 12.54 15.45
CA GLY A 156 -6.06 11.98 15.43
C GLY A 156 -6.59 11.72 14.02
N ARG A 157 -6.38 12.65 13.08
CA ARG A 157 -6.75 12.48 11.65
C ARG A 157 -5.90 11.42 10.97
N GLU A 158 -4.61 11.36 11.29
CA GLU A 158 -3.71 10.32 10.78
C GLU A 158 -4.10 8.93 11.26
N GLU A 159 -4.46 8.79 12.53
CA GLU A 159 -4.96 7.53 13.09
C GLU A 159 -6.28 7.11 12.43
N GLU A 160 -7.19 8.08 12.19
CA GLU A 160 -8.45 7.83 11.49
C GLU A 160 -8.23 7.43 10.03
N ALA A 161 -7.36 8.12 9.29
CA ALA A 161 -6.99 7.78 7.92
C ALA A 161 -6.30 6.41 7.83
N ASN A 162 -5.39 6.12 8.75
CA ASN A 162 -4.73 4.81 8.83
C ASN A 162 -5.72 3.70 9.17
N ARG A 163 -6.67 3.96 10.08
CA ARG A 163 -7.75 3.02 10.41
C ARG A 163 -8.66 2.77 9.21
N LYS A 164 -9.06 3.83 8.51
CA LYS A 164 -9.86 3.73 7.28
C LYS A 164 -9.14 2.92 6.21
N LEU A 165 -7.87 3.21 5.98
CA LEU A 165 -7.06 2.47 5.02
C LEU A 165 -6.91 0.99 5.42
N PHE A 166 -6.66 0.69 6.69
CA PHE A 166 -6.60 -0.69 7.19
C PHE A 166 -7.92 -1.43 6.95
N VAL A 167 -9.06 -0.78 7.22
CA VAL A 167 -10.38 -1.37 6.96
C VAL A 167 -10.58 -1.64 5.48
N LEU A 168 -10.27 -0.68 4.60
CA LEU A 168 -10.49 -0.80 3.16
C LEU A 168 -9.52 -1.78 2.47
N GLN A 169 -8.28 -1.86 2.96
CA GLN A 169 -7.22 -2.65 2.31
C GLN A 169 -7.10 -4.08 2.87
N ILE A 170 -7.44 -4.29 4.13
CA ILE A 170 -7.25 -5.56 4.83
C ILE A 170 -8.57 -6.16 5.30
N VAL A 171 -9.34 -5.42 6.13
CA VAL A 171 -10.53 -6.00 6.77
C VAL A 171 -11.61 -6.29 5.74
N GLN A 172 -11.92 -5.36 4.87
CA GLN A 172 -13.00 -5.48 3.88
C GLN A 172 -12.72 -6.58 2.84
N PRO A 173 -11.55 -6.65 2.18
CA PRO A 173 -11.22 -7.75 1.29
C PRO A 173 -11.11 -9.09 2.02
N GLY A 174 -10.53 -9.10 3.22
CA GLY A 174 -10.42 -10.30 4.04
C GLY A 174 -11.79 -10.85 4.45
N LEU A 175 -12.70 -9.98 4.85
CA LEU A 175 -14.07 -10.37 5.20
C LEU A 175 -14.85 -10.87 3.98
N ALA A 176 -14.71 -10.21 2.82
CA ALA A 176 -15.32 -10.65 1.57
C ALA A 176 -14.80 -12.04 1.18
N GLY A 177 -13.49 -12.26 1.26
CA GLY A 177 -12.88 -13.55 1.00
C GLY A 177 -13.34 -14.64 1.99
N LEU A 178 -13.33 -14.34 3.29
CA LEU A 178 -13.78 -15.30 4.31
C LEU A 178 -15.24 -15.69 4.09
N MET A 179 -16.10 -14.72 3.79
CA MET A 179 -17.52 -14.96 3.49
C MET A 179 -17.70 -15.84 2.25
N ASP A 180 -16.98 -15.54 1.18
CA ASP A 180 -17.05 -16.32 -0.06
C ASP A 180 -16.53 -17.75 0.19
N GLY A 181 -15.38 -17.91 0.81
CA GLY A 181 -14.80 -19.21 1.11
C GLY A 181 -15.68 -20.08 2.01
N SER A 182 -16.24 -19.50 3.07
CA SER A 182 -17.11 -20.24 4.01
C SER A 182 -18.48 -20.62 3.42
N VAL A 183 -18.96 -19.89 2.40
CA VAL A 183 -20.29 -20.14 1.82
C VAL A 183 -20.21 -20.88 0.49
N SER A 184 -19.35 -20.46 -0.45
CA SER A 184 -19.29 -21.02 -1.80
C SER A 184 -18.81 -22.48 -1.84
N THR A 185 -17.98 -22.88 -0.88
CA THR A 185 -17.44 -24.24 -0.82
C THR A 185 -18.33 -25.23 -0.07
N LEU A 186 -19.37 -24.77 0.66
CA LEU A 186 -20.31 -25.66 1.35
C LEU A 186 -21.01 -26.63 0.39
N ALA A 187 -21.56 -26.12 -0.72
CA ALA A 187 -22.30 -26.95 -1.64
C ALA A 187 -21.45 -28.09 -2.23
N PRO A 188 -20.26 -27.87 -2.80
CA PRO A 188 -19.44 -28.95 -3.35
C PRO A 188 -18.95 -29.93 -2.28
N VAL A 189 -18.58 -29.46 -1.07
CA VAL A 189 -18.13 -30.32 0.02
C VAL A 189 -19.23 -31.26 0.50
N PHE A 190 -20.41 -30.69 0.81
CA PHE A 190 -21.52 -31.50 1.33
C PHE A 190 -22.17 -32.36 0.24
N ALA A 191 -22.25 -31.89 -1.01
CA ALA A 191 -22.70 -32.73 -2.12
C ALA A 191 -21.79 -33.95 -2.29
N ALA A 192 -20.46 -33.76 -2.31
CA ALA A 192 -19.54 -34.91 -2.39
C ALA A 192 -19.62 -35.80 -1.17
N ALA A 193 -19.79 -35.26 0.05
CA ALA A 193 -19.93 -36.01 1.28
C ALA A 193 -21.19 -36.90 1.27
N PHE A 194 -22.32 -36.34 0.88
CA PHE A 194 -23.61 -37.08 0.85
C PHE A 194 -23.68 -38.11 -0.29
N ALA A 195 -23.24 -37.71 -1.51
CA ALA A 195 -23.25 -38.58 -2.67
C ALA A 195 -22.35 -39.84 -2.51
N THR A 196 -21.17 -39.63 -1.90
CA THR A 196 -20.18 -40.72 -1.84
C THR A 196 -20.09 -41.41 -0.47
N ARG A 197 -20.58 -40.80 0.59
CA ARG A 197 -20.39 -41.23 1.98
C ARG A 197 -18.90 -41.47 2.34
N ASN A 198 -18.01 -40.91 1.57
CA ASN A 198 -16.56 -41.06 1.69
C ASN A 198 -15.92 -39.73 2.14
N THR A 199 -15.35 -39.72 3.34
CA THR A 199 -14.75 -38.55 3.94
C THR A 199 -13.52 -38.05 3.16
N HIS A 200 -12.72 -38.97 2.60
CA HIS A 200 -11.55 -38.60 1.80
C HIS A 200 -11.94 -37.87 0.48
N THR A 201 -13.02 -38.34 -0.17
CA THR A 201 -13.57 -37.70 -1.37
C THR A 201 -14.09 -36.29 -1.05
N ALA A 202 -14.84 -36.14 0.07
CA ALA A 202 -15.35 -34.85 0.52
C ALA A 202 -14.18 -33.88 0.84
N PHE A 203 -13.13 -34.38 1.51
CA PHE A 203 -11.91 -33.60 1.78
C PHE A 203 -11.22 -33.12 0.48
N ALA A 204 -11.01 -34.05 -0.47
CA ALA A 204 -10.32 -33.72 -1.72
C ALA A 204 -11.09 -32.66 -2.54
N VAL A 205 -12.42 -32.82 -2.66
CA VAL A 205 -13.31 -31.88 -3.34
C VAL A 205 -13.31 -30.52 -2.64
N GLY A 206 -13.41 -30.52 -1.30
CA GLY A 206 -13.42 -29.30 -0.51
C GLY A 206 -12.09 -28.55 -0.61
N LEU A 207 -10.97 -29.25 -0.53
CA LEU A 207 -9.65 -28.65 -0.68
C LEU A 207 -9.45 -28.02 -2.06
N ALA A 208 -9.83 -28.74 -3.12
CA ALA A 208 -9.75 -28.24 -4.49
C ALA A 208 -10.66 -27.01 -4.70
N ALA A 209 -11.90 -27.05 -4.19
CA ALA A 209 -12.82 -25.94 -4.25
C ALA A 209 -12.29 -24.70 -3.49
N SER A 210 -11.74 -24.90 -2.29
CA SER A 210 -11.22 -23.83 -1.46
C SER A 210 -10.00 -23.14 -2.08
N ILE A 211 -9.06 -23.89 -2.62
CA ILE A 211 -7.88 -23.34 -3.29
C ILE A 211 -8.30 -22.62 -4.58
N GLY A 212 -9.16 -23.24 -5.39
CA GLY A 212 -9.66 -22.66 -6.63
C GLY A 212 -10.41 -21.34 -6.41
N ALA A 213 -11.32 -21.32 -5.42
CA ALA A 213 -12.02 -20.11 -5.01
C ALA A 213 -11.05 -19.03 -4.51
N GLY A 214 -10.07 -19.40 -3.68
CA GLY A 214 -9.07 -18.47 -3.17
C GLY A 214 -8.25 -17.80 -4.28
N ILE A 215 -7.79 -18.56 -5.26
CA ILE A 215 -7.07 -18.02 -6.43
C ILE A 215 -7.99 -17.08 -7.22
N SER A 216 -9.21 -17.52 -7.54
CA SER A 216 -10.18 -16.74 -8.33
C SER A 216 -10.51 -15.41 -7.65
N MET A 217 -10.88 -15.44 -6.36
CA MET A 217 -11.24 -14.24 -5.60
C MET A 217 -10.06 -13.31 -5.39
N GLY A 218 -8.85 -13.86 -5.20
CA GLY A 218 -7.63 -13.08 -5.09
C GLY A 218 -7.35 -12.27 -6.35
N PHE A 219 -7.44 -12.89 -7.51
CA PHE A 219 -7.30 -12.18 -8.80
C PHE A 219 -8.45 -11.21 -9.06
N ALA A 220 -9.70 -11.59 -8.80
CA ALA A 220 -10.85 -10.73 -8.99
C ALA A 220 -10.72 -9.43 -8.16
N GLU A 221 -10.32 -9.53 -6.89
CA GLU A 221 -10.09 -8.36 -6.04
C GLU A 221 -8.88 -7.54 -6.48
N ALA A 222 -7.75 -8.18 -6.87
CA ALA A 222 -6.56 -7.46 -7.34
C ALA A 222 -6.80 -6.69 -8.63
N LEU A 223 -7.68 -7.18 -9.49
CA LEU A 223 -7.99 -6.57 -10.79
C LEU A 223 -9.24 -5.68 -10.77
N SER A 224 -9.93 -5.56 -9.64
CA SER A 224 -11.19 -4.80 -9.52
C SER A 224 -10.99 -3.30 -9.72
N ASP A 225 -9.95 -2.74 -9.14
CA ASP A 225 -9.53 -1.33 -9.27
C ASP A 225 -8.07 -1.16 -8.86
N ASP A 226 -7.41 -0.11 -9.35
CA ASP A 226 -6.02 0.24 -9.02
C ASP A 226 -5.87 0.95 -7.67
N GLY A 227 -6.97 1.26 -7.00
CA GLY A 227 -7.01 1.96 -5.72
C GLY A 227 -6.86 3.48 -5.82
N SER A 228 -6.56 4.03 -6.99
CA SER A 228 -6.29 5.47 -7.17
C SER A 228 -7.56 6.31 -7.02
N LEU A 229 -8.70 5.83 -7.52
CA LEU A 229 -9.99 6.50 -7.44
C LEU A 229 -10.75 6.19 -6.14
N THR A 230 -10.60 4.99 -5.62
CA THR A 230 -11.41 4.49 -4.49
C THR A 230 -10.75 4.69 -3.14
N GLY A 231 -9.45 5.00 -3.10
CA GLY A 231 -8.67 5.09 -1.86
C GLY A 231 -8.55 3.75 -1.09
N ARG A 232 -8.86 2.61 -1.74
CA ARG A 232 -8.87 1.27 -1.11
C ARG A 232 -7.48 0.67 -0.91
N GLY A 233 -6.43 1.41 -1.22
CA GLY A 233 -5.05 0.96 -1.06
C GLY A 233 -4.56 0.06 -2.18
N HIS A 234 -3.46 -0.66 -1.93
CA HIS A 234 -2.73 -1.40 -2.96
C HIS A 234 -3.50 -2.64 -3.45
N PRO A 235 -3.80 -2.77 -4.77
CA PRO A 235 -4.65 -3.84 -5.32
C PRO A 235 -4.16 -5.25 -4.99
N TRP A 236 -2.84 -5.50 -5.13
CA TRP A 236 -2.26 -6.82 -4.86
C TRP A 236 -2.32 -7.22 -3.39
N ILE A 237 -2.23 -6.26 -2.46
CA ILE A 237 -2.41 -6.54 -1.02
C ILE A 237 -3.84 -6.98 -0.77
N ARG A 238 -4.84 -6.27 -1.32
CA ARG A 238 -6.25 -6.64 -1.21
C ARG A 238 -6.51 -8.02 -1.81
N GLY A 239 -5.96 -8.27 -3.01
CA GLY A 239 -6.10 -9.56 -3.68
C GLY A 239 -5.51 -10.73 -2.88
N VAL A 240 -4.29 -10.57 -2.36
CA VAL A 240 -3.65 -11.61 -1.52
C VAL A 240 -4.46 -11.85 -0.24
N VAL A 241 -4.90 -10.80 0.44
CA VAL A 241 -5.72 -10.93 1.64
C VAL A 241 -7.05 -11.61 1.33
N CYS A 242 -7.74 -11.17 0.29
CA CYS A 242 -9.02 -11.77 -0.14
C CYS A 242 -8.85 -13.25 -0.48
N GLY A 243 -7.89 -13.59 -1.34
CA GLY A 243 -7.64 -14.96 -1.78
C GLY A 243 -7.24 -15.90 -0.65
N LEU A 244 -6.35 -15.46 0.26
CA LEU A 244 -5.96 -16.23 1.43
C LEU A 244 -7.15 -16.48 2.37
N MET A 245 -7.95 -15.46 2.63
CA MET A 245 -9.12 -15.58 3.51
C MET A 245 -10.22 -16.45 2.88
N THR A 246 -10.39 -16.40 1.55
CA THR A 246 -11.29 -17.32 0.82
C THR A 246 -10.83 -18.77 0.97
N ALA A 247 -9.55 -19.05 0.73
CA ALA A 247 -9.00 -20.40 0.89
C ALA A 247 -9.14 -20.90 2.34
N LEU A 248 -8.82 -20.07 3.33
CA LEU A 248 -8.93 -20.42 4.76
C LEU A 248 -10.37 -20.69 5.18
N GLY A 249 -11.33 -19.88 4.72
CA GLY A 249 -12.76 -20.10 4.99
C GLY A 249 -13.25 -21.43 4.45
N GLY A 250 -12.87 -21.81 3.22
CA GLY A 250 -13.26 -23.11 2.65
C GLY A 250 -12.52 -24.29 3.25
N ILE A 251 -11.24 -24.14 3.58
CA ILE A 251 -10.45 -25.21 4.21
C ILE A 251 -10.95 -25.51 5.62
N GLY A 252 -11.38 -24.50 6.38
CA GLY A 252 -11.79 -24.64 7.78
C GLY A 252 -12.79 -25.77 7.99
N HIS A 253 -13.91 -25.75 7.32
CA HIS A 253 -14.96 -26.78 7.44
C HIS A 253 -14.70 -28.03 6.56
N THR A 254 -13.67 -28.01 5.72
CA THR A 254 -13.21 -29.18 4.95
C THR A 254 -12.28 -30.08 5.78
N LEU A 255 -11.48 -29.54 6.69
CA LEU A 255 -10.54 -30.30 7.53
C LEU A 255 -11.17 -31.43 8.36
N PRO A 256 -12.37 -31.29 8.94
CA PRO A 256 -13.01 -32.38 9.66
C PRO A 256 -13.15 -33.67 8.85
N PHE A 257 -13.24 -33.60 7.53
CA PHE A 257 -13.34 -34.81 6.68
C PHE A 257 -12.04 -35.60 6.57
N LEU A 258 -10.95 -35.20 7.22
CA LEU A 258 -9.79 -36.05 7.48
C LEU A 258 -10.09 -37.12 8.51
N ILE A 259 -11.17 -36.99 9.29
CA ILE A 259 -11.63 -38.00 10.24
C ILE A 259 -12.35 -39.10 9.45
N GLY A 260 -11.90 -40.34 9.60
CA GLY A 260 -12.46 -41.49 8.87
C GLY A 260 -13.92 -41.85 9.21
N ASN A 261 -14.46 -41.34 10.32
CA ASN A 261 -15.86 -41.52 10.68
C ASN A 261 -16.73 -40.42 10.08
N PHE A 262 -17.58 -40.77 9.13
CA PHE A 262 -18.42 -39.85 8.40
C PHE A 262 -19.32 -38.99 9.30
N THR A 263 -20.03 -39.61 10.25
CA THR A 263 -20.95 -38.88 11.13
C THR A 263 -20.24 -37.88 12.01
N LEU A 264 -19.09 -38.28 12.57
CA LEU A 264 -18.27 -37.37 13.40
C LEU A 264 -17.69 -36.24 12.59
N ALA A 265 -17.14 -36.54 11.41
CA ALA A 265 -16.60 -35.53 10.49
C ALA A 265 -17.67 -34.50 10.11
N PHE A 266 -18.86 -34.97 9.76
CA PHE A 266 -19.99 -34.13 9.40
C PHE A 266 -20.43 -33.18 10.54
N VAL A 267 -20.62 -33.72 11.75
CA VAL A 267 -21.04 -32.93 12.93
C VAL A 267 -20.00 -31.84 13.24
N ILE A 268 -18.71 -32.19 13.20
CA ILE A 268 -17.63 -31.23 13.45
C ILE A 268 -17.59 -30.19 12.32
N ALA A 269 -17.74 -30.57 11.04
CA ALA A 269 -17.78 -29.65 9.92
C ALA A 269 -18.90 -28.61 10.05
N VAL A 270 -20.12 -29.06 10.42
CA VAL A 270 -21.24 -28.14 10.69
C VAL A 270 -20.92 -27.21 11.86
N GLY A 271 -20.29 -27.68 12.92
CA GLY A 271 -19.84 -26.87 14.05
C GLY A 271 -18.83 -25.80 13.62
N VAL A 272 -17.89 -26.16 12.76
CA VAL A 272 -16.90 -25.20 12.20
C VAL A 272 -17.59 -24.15 11.35
N VAL A 273 -18.52 -24.54 10.47
CA VAL A 273 -19.31 -23.59 9.67
C VAL A 273 -20.04 -22.56 10.56
N LEU A 274 -20.69 -23.02 11.62
CA LEU A 274 -21.37 -22.11 12.56
C LEU A 274 -20.40 -21.14 13.21
N LEU A 275 -19.22 -21.60 13.60
CA LEU A 275 -18.17 -20.75 14.17
C LEU A 275 -17.67 -19.71 13.16
N GLU A 276 -17.46 -20.11 11.91
CA GLU A 276 -17.07 -19.22 10.81
C GLU A 276 -18.12 -18.13 10.59
N LEU A 277 -19.40 -18.49 10.50
CA LEU A 277 -20.50 -17.54 10.30
C LEU A 277 -20.63 -16.54 11.47
N ILE A 278 -20.46 -16.99 12.71
CA ILE A 278 -20.45 -16.13 13.89
C ILE A 278 -19.25 -15.16 13.84
N THR A 279 -18.08 -15.66 13.47
CA THR A 279 -16.86 -14.85 13.34
C THR A 279 -17.03 -13.79 12.27
N ILE A 280 -17.58 -14.12 11.11
CA ILE A 280 -17.90 -13.19 10.02
C ILE A 280 -18.85 -12.09 10.51
N ALA A 281 -19.95 -12.48 11.18
CA ALA A 281 -20.92 -11.54 11.72
C ALA A 281 -20.30 -10.58 12.75
N TRP A 282 -19.42 -11.11 13.62
CA TRP A 282 -18.69 -10.31 14.62
C TRP A 282 -17.72 -9.31 13.98
N ILE A 283 -16.91 -9.73 13.01
CA ILE A 283 -15.98 -8.84 12.29
C ILE A 283 -16.77 -7.74 11.57
N ARG A 284 -17.86 -8.10 10.90
CA ARG A 284 -18.72 -7.16 10.18
C ARG A 284 -19.34 -6.11 11.12
N HIS A 285 -19.84 -6.54 12.29
CA HIS A 285 -20.33 -5.62 13.29
C HIS A 285 -19.23 -4.70 13.83
N ARG A 286 -18.05 -5.26 14.15
CA ARG A 286 -16.95 -4.53 14.80
C ARG A 286 -16.28 -3.47 13.92
N TYR A 287 -16.15 -3.76 12.60
CA TYR A 287 -15.37 -2.92 11.69
C TYR A 287 -16.20 -2.19 10.63
N MET A 288 -17.40 -2.65 10.34
CA MET A 288 -18.26 -2.06 9.30
C MET A 288 -19.52 -1.38 9.87
N GLU A 289 -19.61 -1.21 11.19
CA GLU A 289 -20.73 -0.53 11.89
C GLU A 289 -22.11 -1.07 11.50
N SER A 290 -22.17 -2.31 10.99
CA SER A 290 -23.45 -2.93 10.60
C SER A 290 -24.23 -3.36 11.82
N PRO A 291 -25.56 -3.20 11.84
CA PRO A 291 -26.39 -3.71 12.94
C PRO A 291 -26.18 -5.23 13.11
N TRP A 292 -25.89 -5.68 14.33
CA TRP A 292 -25.62 -7.08 14.64
C TRP A 292 -26.66 -8.03 14.04
N LEU A 293 -27.94 -7.72 14.24
CA LEU A 293 -29.04 -8.53 13.77
C LEU A 293 -29.07 -8.68 12.24
N SER A 294 -28.88 -7.59 11.51
CA SER A 294 -28.87 -7.61 10.03
C SER A 294 -27.67 -8.40 9.49
N ALA A 295 -26.49 -8.21 10.07
CA ALA A 295 -25.29 -8.93 9.68
C ALA A 295 -25.45 -10.45 9.88
N THR A 296 -25.97 -10.84 11.05
CA THR A 296 -26.17 -12.25 11.42
C THR A 296 -27.22 -12.94 10.54
N VAL A 297 -28.39 -12.29 10.35
CA VAL A 297 -29.48 -12.85 9.56
C VAL A 297 -29.05 -13.09 8.09
N GLN A 298 -28.38 -12.13 7.47
CA GLN A 298 -27.94 -12.27 6.07
C GLN A 298 -26.94 -13.41 5.88
N VAL A 299 -25.97 -13.53 6.78
CA VAL A 299 -24.93 -14.55 6.70
C VAL A 299 -25.52 -15.95 6.96
N ILE A 300 -26.40 -16.09 7.95
CA ILE A 300 -27.04 -17.36 8.28
C ILE A 300 -27.98 -17.83 7.16
N ILE A 301 -28.81 -16.94 6.62
CA ILE A 301 -29.71 -17.31 5.50
C ILE A 301 -28.90 -17.76 4.29
N GLY A 302 -27.85 -17.04 3.91
CA GLY A 302 -26.96 -17.42 2.82
C GLY A 302 -26.33 -18.80 3.03
N GLY A 303 -25.78 -19.04 4.22
CA GLY A 303 -25.17 -20.34 4.59
C GLY A 303 -26.17 -21.50 4.56
N ILE A 304 -27.38 -21.30 5.09
CA ILE A 304 -28.44 -22.32 5.08
C ILE A 304 -28.86 -22.67 3.63
N LEU A 305 -29.07 -21.66 2.78
CA LEU A 305 -29.49 -21.90 1.39
C LEU A 305 -28.44 -22.70 0.62
N VAL A 306 -27.16 -22.36 0.75
CA VAL A 306 -26.07 -23.07 0.05
C VAL A 306 -25.85 -24.46 0.63
N PHE A 307 -25.93 -24.62 1.95
CA PHE A 307 -25.87 -25.92 2.61
C PHE A 307 -27.01 -26.85 2.12
N MET A 308 -28.25 -26.36 2.09
CA MET A 308 -29.40 -27.14 1.59
C MET A 308 -29.22 -27.54 0.13
N ALA A 309 -28.71 -26.61 -0.72
CA ALA A 309 -28.41 -26.94 -2.12
C ALA A 309 -27.37 -28.08 -2.21
N GLY A 310 -26.32 -28.05 -1.41
CA GLY A 310 -25.31 -29.11 -1.37
C GLY A 310 -25.89 -30.46 -0.96
N VAL A 311 -26.73 -30.50 0.08
CA VAL A 311 -27.39 -31.74 0.54
C VAL A 311 -28.34 -32.27 -0.54
N LEU A 312 -29.22 -31.46 -1.11
CA LEU A 312 -30.17 -31.86 -2.14
C LEU A 312 -29.47 -32.42 -3.38
N ILE A 313 -28.39 -31.80 -3.83
CA ILE A 313 -27.60 -32.29 -4.96
C ILE A 313 -26.89 -33.61 -4.62
N GLY A 314 -26.42 -33.78 -3.37
CA GLY A 314 -25.73 -34.97 -2.95
C GLY A 314 -26.62 -36.17 -2.69
N GLU A 315 -27.93 -35.98 -2.46
CA GLU A 315 -28.91 -37.04 -2.24
C GLU A 315 -29.66 -37.45 -3.52
N SER A 316 -29.54 -36.65 -4.61
CA SER A 316 -30.14 -36.96 -5.92
C SER A 316 -29.32 -38.00 -6.70
#